data_e88454c31e25c7f96b99de73d766bd7d
#
_entry.id   e88454c31e25c7f96b99de73d766bd7d
#
_cell.length_a   1.000
_cell.length_b   1.000
_cell.length_c   1.000
_cell.angle_alpha   90.00
_cell.angle_beta   90.00
_cell.angle_gamma   90.00
#
_symmetry.space_group_name_H-M   'P 1'
#
loop_
_entity.id
_entity.type
_entity.pdbx_description
1 polymer ?
#
loop_
_entity_poly.entity_id
_entity_poly.type
_entity_poly.pdbx_seq_one_letter_code
_entity_poly.pdbx_strand_id
1 'polypeptide(L)'
;MCIRDSGYTKQSVLLQASDALRTYSTYGTIGSGVNVVEIKQTRDSYYDEKYRNNCANYGQYEAKNNYMTQVEDYLNEFLLSGFSKEYGNFFDAVNQLTITPADTSAKNQLINNAKSMTDYFNTLANNLRNVQADANNEVKDTVEHINTLAQNITALNKQINQIEACYGDANDLRDQRNALVDELSKAVNITVSETEIQNGLTSFQITINGQSLVNDYSYRTLEVVARGEVRNTSDADGLYDIKWNDGSDFNIYSDSLGGQLKALIDIRDGCNGEIESYAKNDDGTYKTDIDGNIVTETNAQAGENINYKGVPYYQVQLNTFIQTFAQAVNSIFESGYVSDADTTDAKNKGIPLFVVQDGSGVLTATTVSVNLALLEDADKLATKSNVGDGESQCDLIEQINALQKKKIFDGGTGAYFLESIVSDVSIDSSKAKTFLSNYNNMKTTIQNQRLSVMGVDTDEEAMDLMKFQQAYNLNSKMMSVMNEIYDKLINQTGL
;
A
#
# COMPACT_ATOMS: atom_id res chain seq x y z
N MET A 1 3.15 27.49 -19.27
CA MET A 1 2.29 27.31 -18.08
C MET A 1 1.51 28.60 -17.81
N CYS A 2 0.27 28.52 -17.33
CA CYS A 2 -0.49 29.70 -16.95
C CYS A 2 -0.25 30.03 -15.47
N ILE A 3 -0.24 31.31 -15.10
CA ILE A 3 -0.07 31.73 -13.68
C ILE A 3 -1.15 31.15 -12.74
N ARG A 4 -2.23 30.60 -13.30
CA ARG A 4 -3.30 29.90 -12.57
C ARG A 4 -3.11 28.41 -12.48
N ASP A 5 -2.09 27.84 -13.17
CA ASP A 5 -1.82 26.42 -13.13
C ASP A 5 -1.18 26.04 -11.78
N SER A 6 -1.57 24.91 -11.25
CA SER A 6 -0.95 24.42 -10.01
C SER A 6 0.53 24.11 -10.26
N GLY A 7 1.41 24.64 -9.41
CA GLY A 7 2.86 24.49 -9.54
C GLY A 7 3.59 25.61 -10.27
N TYR A 8 2.88 26.61 -10.84
CA TYR A 8 3.53 27.80 -11.39
C TYR A 8 4.14 28.64 -10.25
N THR A 9 5.39 29.05 -10.40
CA THR A 9 6.12 29.85 -9.41
C THR A 9 6.31 31.28 -9.87
N LYS A 10 6.36 32.22 -8.89
CA LYS A 10 6.56 33.65 -9.14
C LYS A 10 7.89 33.88 -9.84
N GLN A 11 7.86 34.68 -10.91
CA GLN A 11 9.05 35.10 -11.67
C GLN A 11 9.28 36.61 -11.49
N SER A 12 10.52 37.01 -11.34
CA SER A 12 10.92 38.39 -11.23
C SER A 12 11.99 38.72 -12.25
N VAL A 13 11.86 39.90 -12.88
CA VAL A 13 12.82 40.38 -13.87
C VAL A 13 13.96 41.07 -13.16
N LEU A 14 15.20 40.62 -13.36
CA LEU A 14 16.41 41.30 -12.89
C LEU A 14 16.85 42.32 -13.90
N LEU A 15 16.81 43.56 -13.48
CA LEU A 15 17.18 44.75 -14.32
C LEU A 15 18.57 45.23 -13.97
N GLN A 16 19.39 45.50 -14.99
CA GLN A 16 20.71 46.14 -14.83
C GLN A 16 20.78 47.42 -15.67
N ALA A 17 21.35 48.46 -15.08
CA ALA A 17 21.61 49.68 -15.85
C ALA A 17 22.60 49.40 -16.99
N SER A 18 22.25 49.81 -18.21
CA SER A 18 23.16 49.74 -19.35
C SER A 18 24.38 50.66 -19.14
N ASP A 19 25.52 50.33 -19.79
CA ASP A 19 26.73 51.10 -19.73
C ASP A 19 26.47 52.55 -20.19
N ALA A 20 26.91 53.48 -19.39
CA ALA A 20 26.75 54.91 -19.69
C ALA A 20 27.57 55.34 -20.92
N LEU A 21 26.91 55.95 -21.87
CA LEU A 21 27.59 56.51 -23.06
C LEU A 21 28.46 57.73 -22.67
N ARG A 22 29.75 57.66 -22.98
CA ARG A 22 30.66 58.80 -22.85
C ARG A 22 30.30 59.87 -23.87
N THR A 23 30.00 61.09 -23.39
CA THR A 23 29.89 62.26 -24.24
C THR A 23 31.26 62.91 -24.45
N TYR A 24 31.57 63.31 -25.69
CA TYR A 24 32.81 63.99 -26.03
C TYR A 24 32.87 65.46 -25.50
N SER A 25 31.88 65.85 -24.72
CA SER A 25 31.84 67.15 -24.07
C SER A 25 32.20 67.09 -22.59
N THR A 26 32.54 68.20 -21.96
CA THR A 26 32.89 68.35 -20.53
C THR A 26 31.78 67.97 -19.55
N TYR A 27 30.63 67.49 -20.00
CA TYR A 27 29.42 67.31 -19.20
C TYR A 27 29.19 65.85 -18.72
N GLY A 28 30.17 64.96 -18.85
CA GLY A 28 30.10 63.64 -18.23
C GLY A 28 29.50 62.49 -19.13
N THR A 29 28.87 61.56 -18.50
CA THR A 29 28.27 60.35 -19.18
C THR A 29 26.75 60.46 -19.18
N ILE A 30 26.13 60.01 -20.30
CA ILE A 30 24.67 59.93 -20.42
C ILE A 30 24.25 58.50 -20.15
N GLY A 31 23.23 58.28 -19.30
CA GLY A 31 22.63 56.96 -19.07
C GLY A 31 21.98 56.42 -20.35
N SER A 32 22.21 55.17 -20.67
CA SER A 32 21.75 54.53 -21.91
C SER A 32 20.53 53.62 -21.69
N GLY A 33 19.95 53.58 -20.47
CA GLY A 33 18.75 52.81 -20.13
C GLY A 33 19.01 51.61 -19.22
N VAL A 34 18.13 50.61 -19.29
CA VAL A 34 18.13 49.41 -18.44
C VAL A 34 17.95 48.22 -19.34
N ASN A 35 18.77 47.19 -19.13
CA ASN A 35 18.65 45.89 -19.81
C ASN A 35 18.08 44.88 -18.86
N VAL A 36 17.29 43.92 -19.38
CA VAL A 36 16.90 42.71 -18.70
C VAL A 36 18.10 41.78 -18.73
N VAL A 37 18.55 41.31 -17.56
CA VAL A 37 19.70 40.43 -17.42
C VAL A 37 19.21 38.97 -17.30
N GLU A 38 18.18 38.76 -16.49
CA GLU A 38 17.68 37.43 -16.15
C GLU A 38 16.20 37.50 -15.74
N ILE A 39 15.44 36.46 -15.97
CA ILE A 39 14.11 36.25 -15.41
C ILE A 39 14.23 35.19 -14.31
N LYS A 40 14.37 35.63 -13.08
CA LYS A 40 14.62 34.77 -11.93
C LYS A 40 13.33 34.20 -11.36
N GLN A 41 13.27 32.87 -11.15
CA GLN A 41 12.21 32.17 -10.47
C GLN A 41 12.37 32.27 -8.95
N THR A 42 11.30 32.56 -8.23
CA THR A 42 11.28 32.54 -6.77
C THR A 42 10.89 31.16 -6.30
N ARG A 43 11.88 30.39 -5.84
CA ARG A 43 11.66 29.01 -5.36
C ARG A 43 12.50 28.76 -4.11
N ASP A 44 11.94 28.00 -3.15
CA ASP A 44 12.61 27.58 -1.93
C ASP A 44 12.57 26.04 -1.83
N SER A 45 13.75 25.43 -1.95
CA SER A 45 13.95 23.97 -1.92
C SER A 45 13.52 23.33 -0.59
N TYR A 46 13.61 24.07 0.52
CA TYR A 46 13.18 23.60 1.84
C TYR A 46 11.68 23.24 1.87
N TYR A 47 10.84 24.11 1.30
CA TYR A 47 9.40 23.85 1.25
C TYR A 47 9.06 22.74 0.24
N ASP A 48 9.83 22.60 -0.84
CA ASP A 48 9.68 21.51 -1.79
C ASP A 48 9.98 20.15 -1.16
N GLU A 49 11.11 20.04 -0.46
CA GLU A 49 11.49 18.80 0.24
C GLU A 49 10.47 18.44 1.33
N LYS A 50 10.07 19.41 2.14
CA LYS A 50 9.07 19.23 3.19
C LYS A 50 7.72 18.75 2.62
N TYR A 51 7.31 19.32 1.48
CA TYR A 51 6.09 18.94 0.79
C TYR A 51 6.18 17.51 0.27
N ARG A 52 7.26 17.13 -0.41
CA ARG A 52 7.49 15.81 -0.99
C ARG A 52 7.55 14.72 0.08
N ASN A 53 8.26 14.96 1.17
CA ASN A 53 8.30 14.03 2.31
C ASN A 53 6.92 13.79 2.91
N ASN A 54 6.11 14.86 3.03
CA ASN A 54 4.74 14.73 3.51
C ASN A 54 3.82 14.06 2.50
N CYS A 55 4.00 14.28 1.18
CA CYS A 55 3.25 13.61 0.12
C CYS A 55 3.52 12.11 0.09
N ALA A 56 4.75 11.67 0.35
CA ALA A 56 5.09 10.25 0.46
C ALA A 56 4.29 9.60 1.61
N ASN A 57 4.31 10.22 2.79
CA ASN A 57 3.53 9.73 3.93
C ASN A 57 2.01 9.76 3.66
N TYR A 58 1.50 10.82 3.02
CA TYR A 58 0.10 10.91 2.61
C TYR A 58 -0.27 9.77 1.67
N GLY A 59 0.51 9.52 0.60
CA GLY A 59 0.28 8.42 -0.34
C GLY A 59 0.33 7.05 0.34
N GLN A 60 1.25 6.86 1.29
CA GLN A 60 1.36 5.64 2.07
C GLN A 60 0.10 5.37 2.92
N TYR A 61 -0.37 6.36 3.67
CA TYR A 61 -1.55 6.16 4.52
C TYR A 61 -2.87 6.20 3.75
N GLU A 62 -2.92 6.84 2.57
CA GLU A 62 -4.07 6.76 1.66
C GLU A 62 -4.29 5.32 1.19
N ALA A 63 -3.26 4.64 0.69
CA ALA A 63 -3.35 3.25 0.27
C ALA A 63 -3.62 2.31 1.46
N LYS A 64 -2.92 2.49 2.60
CA LYS A 64 -3.18 1.70 3.82
C LYS A 64 -4.62 1.83 4.29
N ASN A 65 -5.17 3.05 4.34
CA ASN A 65 -6.56 3.25 4.74
C ASN A 65 -7.53 2.55 3.80
N ASN A 66 -7.32 2.63 2.49
CA ASN A 66 -8.22 2.01 1.51
C ASN A 66 -8.27 0.49 1.67
N TYR A 67 -7.11 -0.17 1.76
CA TYR A 67 -7.04 -1.63 1.88
C TYR A 67 -7.42 -2.13 3.28
N MET A 68 -6.98 -1.45 4.35
CA MET A 68 -7.34 -1.86 5.71
C MET A 68 -8.83 -1.70 5.98
N THR A 69 -9.51 -0.70 5.39
CA THR A 69 -10.97 -0.61 5.46
C THR A 69 -11.64 -1.80 4.78
N GLN A 70 -11.16 -2.24 3.60
CA GLN A 70 -11.70 -3.42 2.93
C GLN A 70 -11.49 -4.70 3.76
N VAL A 71 -10.31 -4.88 4.33
CA VAL A 71 -10.01 -6.03 5.21
C VAL A 71 -10.91 -5.98 6.45
N GLU A 72 -11.09 -4.80 7.06
CA GLU A 72 -11.97 -4.59 8.22
C GLU A 72 -13.43 -4.92 7.86
N ASP A 73 -13.93 -4.46 6.73
CA ASP A 73 -15.30 -4.71 6.27
C ASP A 73 -15.55 -6.22 6.10
N TYR A 74 -14.63 -6.93 5.43
CA TYR A 74 -14.75 -8.39 5.28
C TYR A 74 -14.68 -9.11 6.63
N LEU A 75 -13.74 -8.77 7.50
CA LEU A 75 -13.62 -9.42 8.80
C LEU A 75 -14.82 -9.12 9.71
N ASN A 76 -15.34 -7.88 9.72
CA ASN A 76 -16.54 -7.52 10.50
C ASN A 76 -17.78 -8.24 9.99
N GLU A 77 -18.00 -8.27 8.67
CA GLU A 77 -19.17 -8.94 8.07
C GLU A 77 -19.14 -10.45 8.34
N PHE A 78 -17.98 -11.09 8.11
CA PHE A 78 -17.87 -12.54 8.23
C PHE A 78 -17.64 -13.00 9.67
N LEU A 79 -16.80 -12.35 10.48
CA LEU A 79 -16.50 -12.85 11.82
C LEU A 79 -17.53 -12.43 12.88
N LEU A 80 -18.01 -11.18 12.88
CA LEU A 80 -18.94 -10.72 13.88
C LEU A 80 -20.40 -11.05 13.56
N SER A 81 -20.84 -10.84 12.32
CA SER A 81 -22.25 -11.03 11.95
C SER A 81 -22.54 -12.44 11.44
N GLY A 82 -21.62 -13.01 10.66
CA GLY A 82 -21.79 -14.32 10.03
C GLY A 82 -21.21 -15.45 10.88
N PHE A 83 -19.92 -15.39 11.21
CA PHE A 83 -19.24 -16.50 11.89
C PHE A 83 -19.77 -16.74 13.32
N SER A 84 -19.97 -15.70 14.12
CA SER A 84 -20.51 -15.88 15.49
C SER A 84 -21.83 -16.63 15.48
N LYS A 85 -22.63 -16.43 14.43
CA LYS A 85 -23.87 -17.15 14.23
C LYS A 85 -23.61 -18.60 13.81
N GLU A 86 -22.75 -18.86 12.83
CA GLU A 86 -22.46 -20.23 12.37
C GLU A 86 -21.72 -21.05 13.44
N TYR A 87 -20.79 -20.43 14.18
CA TYR A 87 -20.16 -21.02 15.35
C TYR A 87 -21.17 -21.35 16.46
N GLY A 88 -22.13 -20.43 16.73
CA GLY A 88 -23.25 -20.68 17.62
C GLY A 88 -24.12 -21.84 17.15
N ASN A 89 -24.54 -21.84 15.87
CA ASN A 89 -25.34 -22.90 15.26
C ASN A 89 -24.66 -24.28 15.34
N PHE A 90 -23.31 -24.32 15.17
CA PHE A 90 -22.54 -25.55 15.33
C PHE A 90 -22.65 -26.08 16.76
N PHE A 91 -22.43 -25.26 17.80
CA PHE A 91 -22.53 -25.70 19.18
C PHE A 91 -23.98 -25.94 19.63
N ASP A 92 -24.95 -25.24 19.06
CA ASP A 92 -26.39 -25.55 19.28
C ASP A 92 -26.74 -26.95 18.73
N ALA A 93 -26.21 -27.33 17.56
CA ALA A 93 -26.37 -28.68 17.02
C ALA A 93 -25.61 -29.73 17.84
N VAL A 94 -24.43 -29.40 18.37
CA VAL A 94 -23.73 -30.26 19.35
C VAL A 94 -24.58 -30.46 20.59
N ASN A 95 -25.17 -29.40 21.15
CA ASN A 95 -26.07 -29.50 22.30
C ASN A 95 -27.32 -30.36 21.99
N GLN A 96 -27.92 -30.18 20.78
CA GLN A 96 -29.07 -30.99 20.39
C GLN A 96 -28.69 -32.48 20.28
N LEU A 97 -27.51 -32.75 19.76
CA LEU A 97 -27.01 -34.14 19.65
C LEU A 97 -26.72 -34.78 21.01
N THR A 98 -26.38 -33.99 22.07
CA THR A 98 -26.29 -34.55 23.44
C THR A 98 -27.64 -35.03 23.99
N ILE A 99 -28.76 -34.47 23.53
CA ILE A 99 -30.09 -34.85 23.93
C ILE A 99 -30.57 -36.08 23.18
N THR A 100 -30.24 -36.21 21.89
CA THR A 100 -30.69 -37.29 21.00
C THR A 100 -29.53 -37.94 20.22
N PRO A 101 -28.58 -38.62 20.88
CA PRO A 101 -27.33 -39.09 20.25
C PRO A 101 -27.54 -40.10 19.12
N ALA A 102 -28.60 -40.91 19.19
CA ALA A 102 -28.94 -41.90 18.22
C ALA A 102 -29.74 -41.38 17.00
N ASP A 103 -30.15 -40.09 17.03
CA ASP A 103 -30.97 -39.55 15.95
C ASP A 103 -30.08 -39.08 14.77
N THR A 104 -30.21 -39.78 13.64
CA THR A 104 -29.53 -39.48 12.38
C THR A 104 -29.84 -38.04 11.90
N SER A 105 -31.04 -37.51 12.20
CA SER A 105 -31.41 -36.15 11.84
C SER A 105 -30.57 -35.11 12.62
N ALA A 106 -30.33 -35.34 13.92
CA ALA A 106 -29.48 -34.49 14.75
C ALA A 106 -28.01 -34.59 14.30
N LYS A 107 -27.51 -35.74 13.92
CA LYS A 107 -26.16 -35.92 13.34
C LYS A 107 -26.02 -35.16 12.02
N ASN A 108 -27.00 -35.28 11.13
CA ASN A 108 -27.02 -34.53 9.86
C ASN A 108 -27.03 -32.99 10.11
N GLN A 109 -27.77 -32.53 11.12
CA GLN A 109 -27.79 -31.10 11.45
C GLN A 109 -26.41 -30.62 11.89
N LEU A 110 -25.70 -31.37 12.75
CA LEU A 110 -24.34 -31.04 13.15
C LEU A 110 -23.38 -30.99 11.94
N ILE A 111 -23.43 -32.01 11.07
CA ILE A 111 -22.58 -32.09 9.88
C ILE A 111 -22.85 -30.90 8.93
N ASN A 112 -24.13 -30.58 8.70
CA ASN A 112 -24.50 -29.43 7.85
C ASN A 112 -24.07 -28.10 8.44
N ASN A 113 -24.18 -27.89 9.78
CA ASN A 113 -23.70 -26.69 10.42
C ASN A 113 -22.17 -26.60 10.39
N ALA A 114 -21.45 -27.74 10.53
CA ALA A 114 -20.01 -27.79 10.32
C ALA A 114 -19.64 -27.39 8.89
N LYS A 115 -20.42 -27.88 7.88
CA LYS A 115 -20.23 -27.51 6.49
C LYS A 115 -20.45 -26.00 6.26
N SER A 116 -21.55 -25.45 6.77
CA SER A 116 -21.80 -23.99 6.67
C SER A 116 -20.65 -23.18 7.26
N MET A 117 -20.12 -23.61 8.40
CA MET A 117 -18.99 -22.95 9.04
C MET A 117 -17.72 -23.03 8.17
N THR A 118 -17.39 -24.20 7.58
CA THR A 118 -16.23 -24.31 6.68
C THR A 118 -16.40 -23.49 5.41
N ASP A 119 -17.58 -23.48 4.80
CA ASP A 119 -17.89 -22.66 3.63
C ASP A 119 -17.71 -21.14 3.92
N TYR A 120 -18.03 -20.71 5.14
CA TYR A 120 -17.80 -19.33 5.61
C TYR A 120 -16.31 -18.99 5.67
N PHE A 121 -15.49 -19.85 6.27
CA PHE A 121 -14.04 -19.63 6.31
C PHE A 121 -13.41 -19.62 4.94
N ASN A 122 -13.81 -20.54 4.06
CA ASN A 122 -13.35 -20.59 2.68
C ASN A 122 -13.67 -19.27 1.94
N THR A 123 -14.88 -18.74 2.12
CA THR A 123 -15.29 -17.48 1.50
C THR A 123 -14.47 -16.33 2.02
N LEU A 124 -14.28 -16.20 3.33
CA LEU A 124 -13.49 -15.14 3.94
C LEU A 124 -12.03 -15.20 3.48
N ALA A 125 -11.42 -16.39 3.51
CA ALA A 125 -10.03 -16.58 3.09
C ALA A 125 -9.83 -16.23 1.60
N ASN A 126 -10.79 -16.60 0.73
CA ASN A 126 -10.75 -16.22 -0.68
C ASN A 126 -10.92 -14.71 -0.88
N ASN A 127 -11.77 -14.05 -0.09
CA ASN A 127 -11.90 -12.58 -0.15
C ASN A 127 -10.57 -11.89 0.24
N LEU A 128 -9.88 -12.37 1.27
CA LEU A 128 -8.56 -11.86 1.65
C LEU A 128 -7.51 -12.11 0.55
N ARG A 129 -7.53 -13.28 -0.11
CA ARG A 129 -6.66 -13.54 -1.28
C ARG A 129 -6.95 -12.58 -2.43
N ASN A 130 -8.20 -12.25 -2.68
CA ASN A 130 -8.58 -11.26 -3.70
C ASN A 130 -8.03 -9.87 -3.35
N VAL A 131 -8.15 -9.42 -2.10
CA VAL A 131 -7.55 -8.14 -1.64
C VAL A 131 -6.04 -8.14 -1.85
N GLN A 132 -5.36 -9.25 -1.57
CA GLN A 132 -3.92 -9.40 -1.80
C GLN A 132 -3.57 -9.32 -3.30
N ALA A 133 -4.38 -9.98 -4.16
CA ALA A 133 -4.21 -9.94 -5.61
C ALA A 133 -4.46 -8.52 -6.18
N ASP A 134 -5.45 -7.80 -5.66
CA ASP A 134 -5.73 -6.41 -6.05
C ASP A 134 -4.57 -5.49 -5.66
N ALA A 135 -4.05 -5.63 -4.44
CA ALA A 135 -2.86 -4.89 -4.01
C ALA A 135 -1.63 -5.22 -4.88
N ASN A 136 -1.47 -6.48 -5.30
CA ASN A 136 -0.41 -6.90 -6.21
C ASN A 136 -0.53 -6.27 -7.61
N ASN A 137 -1.75 -6.16 -8.16
CA ASN A 137 -1.98 -5.49 -9.43
C ASN A 137 -1.69 -3.98 -9.31
N GLU A 138 -2.10 -3.34 -8.22
CA GLU A 138 -1.82 -1.92 -7.98
C GLU A 138 -0.31 -1.66 -7.77
N VAL A 139 0.46 -2.63 -7.24
CA VAL A 139 1.94 -2.56 -7.23
C VAL A 139 2.48 -2.45 -8.64
N LYS A 140 1.97 -3.26 -9.58
CA LYS A 140 2.39 -3.20 -10.99
C LYS A 140 2.07 -1.84 -11.60
N ASP A 141 0.84 -1.36 -11.45
CA ASP A 141 0.40 -0.07 -11.99
C ASP A 141 1.22 1.10 -11.40
N THR A 142 1.52 1.04 -10.10
CA THR A 142 2.37 2.05 -9.41
C THR A 142 3.80 2.03 -9.95
N VAL A 143 4.38 0.85 -10.21
CA VAL A 143 5.72 0.72 -10.81
C VAL A 143 5.73 1.29 -12.24
N GLU A 144 4.74 1.00 -13.07
CA GLU A 144 4.60 1.56 -14.41
C GLU A 144 4.45 3.09 -14.37
N HIS A 145 3.70 3.60 -13.41
CA HIS A 145 3.55 5.04 -13.19
C HIS A 145 4.87 5.71 -12.78
N ILE A 146 5.62 5.13 -11.84
CA ILE A 146 6.96 5.60 -11.44
C ILE A 146 7.90 5.65 -12.66
N ASN A 147 7.91 4.62 -13.49
CA ASN A 147 8.74 4.57 -14.71
C ASN A 147 8.37 5.67 -15.70
N THR A 148 7.09 5.91 -15.92
CA THR A 148 6.57 6.96 -16.79
C THR A 148 6.99 8.34 -16.29
N LEU A 149 6.87 8.59 -14.99
CA LEU A 149 7.30 9.85 -14.39
C LEU A 149 8.82 10.04 -14.53
N ALA A 150 9.63 9.00 -14.28
CA ALA A 150 11.09 9.07 -14.44
C ALA A 150 11.50 9.41 -15.88
N GLN A 151 10.83 8.81 -16.87
CA GLN A 151 11.04 9.10 -18.28
C GLN A 151 10.71 10.56 -18.63
N ASN A 152 9.54 11.05 -18.18
CA ASN A 152 9.08 12.41 -18.46
C ASN A 152 9.99 13.45 -17.78
N ILE A 153 10.40 13.22 -16.53
CA ILE A 153 11.34 14.08 -15.82
C ILE A 153 12.69 14.15 -16.55
N THR A 154 13.20 13.01 -17.03
CA THR A 154 14.45 12.97 -17.81
C THR A 154 14.32 13.72 -19.13
N ALA A 155 13.18 13.64 -19.80
CA ALA A 155 12.92 14.41 -21.02
C ALA A 155 12.92 15.92 -20.77
N LEU A 156 12.30 16.36 -19.68
CA LEU A 156 12.31 17.76 -19.24
C LEU A 156 13.72 18.23 -18.86
N ASN A 157 14.52 17.42 -18.16
CA ASN A 157 15.91 17.75 -17.84
C ASN A 157 16.73 18.04 -19.11
N LYS A 158 16.55 17.25 -20.19
CA LYS A 158 17.21 17.50 -21.47
C LYS A 158 16.82 18.83 -22.09
N GLN A 159 15.52 19.15 -22.07
CA GLN A 159 15.00 20.41 -22.61
C GLN A 159 15.48 21.62 -21.79
N ILE A 160 15.44 21.53 -20.45
CA ILE A 160 15.94 22.57 -19.55
C ILE A 160 17.41 22.87 -19.86
N ASN A 161 18.26 21.85 -19.86
CA ASN A 161 19.67 22.03 -20.10
C ASN A 161 19.99 22.54 -21.52
N GLN A 162 19.17 22.20 -22.53
CA GLN A 162 19.33 22.77 -23.89
C GLN A 162 19.07 24.27 -23.92
N ILE A 163 18.06 24.77 -23.20
CA ILE A 163 17.72 26.19 -23.12
C ILE A 163 18.79 26.93 -22.29
N GLU A 164 19.18 26.39 -21.14
CA GLU A 164 20.12 27.02 -20.22
C GLU A 164 21.55 27.04 -20.78
N ALA A 165 21.95 26.02 -21.57
CA ALA A 165 23.20 26.05 -22.30
C ALA A 165 23.30 27.20 -23.33
N CYS A 166 22.14 27.73 -23.76
CA CYS A 166 22.07 28.90 -24.65
C CYS A 166 21.80 30.19 -23.88
N TYR A 167 22.04 30.23 -22.57
CA TYR A 167 21.76 31.37 -21.67
C TYR A 167 20.30 31.81 -21.66
N GLY A 168 19.36 30.88 -21.89
CA GLY A 168 17.92 31.10 -21.72
C GLY A 168 17.43 30.64 -20.37
N ASP A 169 16.30 31.22 -19.90
CA ASP A 169 15.66 30.85 -18.64
C ASP A 169 14.58 29.78 -18.90
N ALA A 170 14.75 28.57 -18.35
CA ALA A 170 13.83 27.44 -18.56
C ALA A 170 12.80 27.30 -17.41
N ASN A 171 12.34 28.41 -16.84
CA ASN A 171 11.52 28.44 -15.63
C ASN A 171 10.23 27.61 -15.74
N ASP A 172 9.49 27.73 -16.84
CA ASP A 172 8.25 26.97 -17.06
C ASP A 172 8.47 25.45 -17.16
N LEU A 173 9.59 25.01 -17.75
CA LEU A 173 9.95 23.60 -17.79
C LEU A 173 10.41 23.07 -16.43
N ARG A 174 11.08 23.91 -15.64
CA ARG A 174 11.43 23.61 -14.25
C ARG A 174 10.17 23.42 -13.39
N ASP A 175 9.16 24.25 -13.57
CA ASP A 175 7.86 24.11 -12.88
C ASP A 175 7.16 22.82 -13.29
N GLN A 176 7.11 22.49 -14.59
CA GLN A 176 6.55 21.23 -15.07
C GLN A 176 7.30 20.03 -14.51
N ARG A 177 8.64 20.05 -14.52
CA ARG A 177 9.47 19.00 -13.92
C ARG A 177 9.16 18.81 -12.45
N ASN A 178 9.09 19.91 -11.70
CA ASN A 178 8.84 19.85 -10.27
C ASN A 178 7.42 19.36 -9.92
N ALA A 179 6.42 19.64 -10.76
CA ALA A 179 5.08 19.06 -10.62
C ALA A 179 5.11 17.52 -10.77
N LEU A 180 5.85 16.99 -11.76
CA LEU A 180 6.03 15.54 -11.92
C LEU A 180 6.83 14.92 -10.76
N VAL A 181 7.80 15.65 -10.20
CA VAL A 181 8.57 15.20 -9.03
C VAL A 181 7.68 15.16 -7.78
N ASP A 182 6.79 16.13 -7.62
CA ASP A 182 5.81 16.14 -6.53
C ASP A 182 4.82 14.97 -6.65
N GLU A 183 4.38 14.62 -7.87
CA GLU A 183 3.56 13.44 -8.15
C GLU A 183 4.32 12.15 -7.86
N LEU A 184 5.58 12.04 -8.31
CA LEU A 184 6.45 10.89 -8.02
C LEU A 184 6.64 10.68 -6.52
N SER A 185 6.74 11.77 -5.73
CA SER A 185 6.91 11.70 -4.29
C SER A 185 5.71 11.08 -3.56
N LYS A 186 4.49 11.16 -4.13
CA LYS A 186 3.31 10.46 -3.61
C LYS A 186 3.40 8.95 -3.86
N ALA A 187 3.88 8.55 -5.04
CA ALA A 187 3.99 7.14 -5.42
C ALA A 187 5.09 6.43 -4.62
N VAL A 188 6.24 7.08 -4.43
CA VAL A 188 7.38 6.52 -3.70
C VAL A 188 8.19 7.62 -3.01
N ASN A 189 8.76 7.31 -1.84
CA ASN A 189 9.64 8.26 -1.15
C ASN A 189 10.93 8.47 -1.93
N ILE A 190 11.25 9.73 -2.25
CA ILE A 190 12.38 10.12 -3.09
C ILE A 190 13.28 11.13 -2.40
N THR A 191 14.55 11.10 -2.73
CA THR A 191 15.49 12.17 -2.41
C THR A 191 15.88 12.86 -3.71
N VAL A 192 15.72 14.19 -3.76
CA VAL A 192 16.04 15.03 -4.93
C VAL A 192 17.29 15.84 -4.62
N SER A 193 18.23 15.86 -5.55
CA SER A 193 19.43 16.69 -5.51
C SER A 193 19.56 17.48 -6.80
N GLU A 194 19.61 18.80 -6.72
CA GLU A 194 19.89 19.69 -7.84
C GLU A 194 21.11 20.53 -7.49
N THR A 195 22.16 20.40 -8.30
CA THR A 195 23.44 21.10 -8.10
C THR A 195 23.84 21.85 -9.36
N GLU A 196 24.23 23.09 -9.22
CA GLU A 196 24.81 23.84 -10.34
C GLU A 196 26.22 23.32 -10.67
N ILE A 197 26.47 23.00 -11.93
CA ILE A 197 27.75 22.46 -12.39
C ILE A 197 28.62 23.60 -12.91
N GLN A 198 28.19 24.30 -13.96
CA GLN A 198 28.93 25.39 -14.59
C GLN A 198 28.01 26.15 -15.58
N ASN A 199 28.17 27.46 -15.68
CA ASN A 199 27.48 28.31 -16.67
C ASN A 199 25.93 28.18 -16.65
N GLY A 200 25.32 28.04 -15.46
CA GLY A 200 23.88 27.90 -15.31
C GLY A 200 23.35 26.49 -15.56
N LEU A 201 24.20 25.57 -16.00
CA LEU A 201 23.80 24.16 -16.16
C LEU A 201 23.66 23.48 -14.80
N THR A 202 22.60 22.73 -14.62
CA THR A 202 22.32 22.00 -13.38
C THR A 202 22.33 20.49 -13.57
N SER A 203 22.92 19.76 -12.61
CA SER A 203 22.75 18.31 -12.45
C SER A 203 21.53 18.05 -11.59
N PHE A 204 20.62 17.24 -12.08
CA PHE A 204 19.37 16.89 -11.41
C PHE A 204 19.27 15.39 -11.19
N GLN A 205 19.25 14.97 -9.96
CA GLN A 205 19.23 13.56 -9.58
C GLN A 205 18.04 13.25 -8.66
N ILE A 206 17.41 12.09 -8.89
CA ILE A 206 16.39 11.51 -8.03
C ILE A 206 16.82 10.12 -7.62
N THR A 207 16.78 9.84 -6.32
CA THR A 207 17.11 8.52 -5.77
C THR A 207 15.94 7.95 -4.97
N ILE A 208 15.79 6.62 -5.04
CA ILE A 208 14.88 5.81 -4.22
C ILE A 208 15.73 4.83 -3.42
N ASN A 209 15.58 4.79 -2.10
CA ASN A 209 16.39 3.92 -1.22
C ASN A 209 17.92 4.07 -1.45
N GLY A 210 18.39 5.29 -1.79
CA GLY A 210 19.78 5.56 -2.10
C GLY A 210 20.24 5.07 -3.48
N GLN A 211 19.39 4.45 -4.28
CA GLN A 211 19.67 4.05 -5.65
C GLN A 211 19.11 5.08 -6.64
N SER A 212 19.88 5.39 -7.69
CA SER A 212 19.49 6.40 -8.68
C SER A 212 18.34 5.89 -9.55
N LEU A 213 17.24 6.67 -9.60
CA LEU A 213 16.13 6.50 -10.55
C LEU A 213 16.35 7.40 -11.78
N VAL A 214 16.62 8.69 -11.53
CA VAL A 214 16.94 9.68 -12.58
C VAL A 214 18.31 10.26 -12.30
N ASN A 215 19.15 10.34 -13.32
CA ASN A 215 20.46 10.95 -13.26
C ASN A 215 20.68 11.78 -14.53
N ASP A 216 20.45 13.09 -14.42
CA ASP A 216 20.52 14.06 -15.51
C ASP A 216 19.71 13.64 -16.74
N TYR A 217 20.37 13.01 -17.72
CA TYR A 217 19.80 12.62 -19.03
C TYR A 217 19.49 11.13 -19.14
N SER A 218 19.71 10.38 -18.08
CA SER A 218 19.45 8.95 -18.01
C SER A 218 18.48 8.62 -16.88
N TYR A 219 17.75 7.54 -17.03
CA TYR A 219 16.89 7.01 -15.99
C TYR A 219 17.01 5.49 -15.95
N ARG A 220 16.73 4.91 -14.79
CA ARG A 220 16.52 3.48 -14.59
C ARG A 220 15.03 3.22 -14.47
N THR A 221 14.62 2.01 -14.78
CA THR A 221 13.24 1.57 -14.62
C THR A 221 13.15 0.44 -13.60
N LEU A 222 12.01 0.34 -12.94
CA LEU A 222 11.64 -0.79 -12.13
C LEU A 222 10.85 -1.79 -13.00
N GLU A 223 11.06 -3.07 -12.79
CA GLU A 223 10.36 -4.15 -13.47
C GLU A 223 9.67 -5.04 -12.45
N VAL A 224 8.46 -5.51 -12.78
CA VAL A 224 7.74 -6.49 -11.99
C VAL A 224 7.95 -7.86 -12.59
N VAL A 225 8.42 -8.80 -11.80
CA VAL A 225 8.73 -10.17 -12.21
C VAL A 225 7.86 -11.12 -11.40
N ALA A 226 7.26 -12.12 -12.05
CA ALA A 226 6.48 -13.12 -11.33
C ALA A 226 7.35 -13.81 -10.27
N ARG A 227 6.85 -13.87 -9.04
CA ARG A 227 7.54 -14.53 -7.92
C ARG A 227 7.66 -16.02 -8.19
N GLY A 228 8.85 -16.57 -8.01
CA GLY A 228 9.12 -17.97 -8.29
C GLY A 228 8.62 -18.93 -7.21
N GLU A 229 8.62 -18.46 -5.94
CA GLU A 229 8.19 -19.25 -4.78
C GLU A 229 7.20 -18.44 -3.93
N VAL A 230 6.22 -19.15 -3.37
CA VAL A 230 5.24 -18.57 -2.43
C VAL A 230 5.95 -18.29 -1.10
N ARG A 231 5.78 -17.11 -0.53
CA ARG A 231 6.41 -16.76 0.76
C ARG A 231 5.59 -17.24 1.94
N ASN A 232 4.27 -17.03 1.91
CA ASN A 232 3.36 -17.55 2.92
C ASN A 232 2.45 -18.60 2.31
N THR A 233 2.05 -19.58 3.11
CA THR A 233 1.23 -20.74 2.68
C THR A 233 -0.11 -20.37 2.06
N SER A 234 -0.68 -19.23 2.46
CA SER A 234 -1.98 -18.76 1.99
C SER A 234 -1.91 -17.61 0.99
N ASP A 235 -0.70 -17.26 0.52
CA ASP A 235 -0.54 -16.19 -0.47
C ASP A 235 -1.37 -16.47 -1.75
N ALA A 236 -1.82 -15.38 -2.37
CA ALA A 236 -2.43 -15.47 -3.69
C ALA A 236 -1.41 -15.90 -4.76
N ASP A 237 -1.87 -16.56 -5.80
CA ASP A 237 -1.02 -16.98 -6.90
C ASP A 237 -0.59 -15.77 -7.76
N GLY A 238 0.62 -15.84 -8.34
CA GLY A 238 1.10 -14.86 -9.31
C GLY A 238 1.50 -13.51 -8.72
N LEU A 239 1.92 -13.47 -7.45
CA LEU A 239 2.49 -12.26 -6.85
C LEU A 239 3.79 -11.85 -7.55
N TYR A 240 4.08 -10.54 -7.56
CA TYR A 240 5.25 -9.98 -8.21
C TYR A 240 6.36 -9.63 -7.22
N ASP A 241 7.61 -9.84 -7.64
CA ASP A 241 8.79 -9.21 -7.06
C ASP A 241 9.19 -8.00 -7.91
N ILE A 242 9.79 -6.99 -7.28
CA ILE A 242 10.23 -5.77 -7.95
C ILE A 242 11.74 -5.83 -8.12
N LYS A 243 12.22 -5.57 -9.33
CA LYS A 243 13.64 -5.51 -9.67
C LYS A 243 13.95 -4.24 -10.45
N TRP A 244 15.21 -3.87 -10.48
CA TRP A 244 15.69 -2.86 -11.42
C TRP A 244 15.90 -3.48 -12.80
N ASN A 245 15.83 -2.67 -13.83
CA ASN A 245 16.02 -3.07 -15.23
C ASN A 245 17.39 -3.69 -15.56
N ASP A 246 18.37 -3.57 -14.67
CA ASP A 246 19.66 -4.25 -14.75
C ASP A 246 19.67 -5.63 -14.08
N GLY A 247 18.52 -6.08 -13.57
CA GLY A 247 18.33 -7.35 -12.88
C GLY A 247 18.70 -7.32 -11.40
N SER A 248 19.19 -6.20 -10.86
CA SER A 248 19.45 -6.06 -9.42
C SER A 248 18.14 -5.97 -8.62
N ASP A 249 18.15 -6.50 -7.40
CA ASP A 249 16.97 -6.53 -6.56
C ASP A 249 16.62 -5.11 -6.03
N PHE A 250 15.34 -4.80 -6.04
CA PHE A 250 14.81 -3.62 -5.38
C PHE A 250 14.51 -3.97 -3.93
N ASN A 251 15.19 -3.30 -2.99
CA ASN A 251 15.04 -3.60 -1.56
C ASN A 251 13.68 -3.09 -1.04
N ILE A 252 12.68 -3.98 -1.02
CA ILE A 252 11.34 -3.72 -0.48
C ILE A 252 11.28 -3.66 1.04
N TYR A 253 12.30 -4.17 1.73
CA TYR A 253 12.39 -4.25 3.20
C TYR A 253 13.01 -2.99 3.83
N SER A 254 13.49 -2.06 3.01
CA SER A 254 14.14 -0.85 3.50
C SER A 254 13.18 0.04 4.30
N ASP A 255 13.61 0.50 5.47
CA ASP A 255 12.88 1.47 6.29
C ASP A 255 12.78 2.84 5.62
N SER A 256 13.66 3.15 4.66
CA SER A 256 13.61 4.40 3.90
C SER A 256 12.59 4.37 2.75
N LEU A 257 12.07 3.19 2.40
CA LEU A 257 11.00 3.07 1.42
C LEU A 257 9.70 3.64 2.00
N GLY A 258 9.05 4.50 1.25
CA GLY A 258 7.78 5.15 1.63
C GLY A 258 6.88 5.32 0.41
N GLY A 259 5.80 6.08 0.59
CA GLY A 259 4.83 6.33 -0.47
C GLY A 259 3.82 5.20 -0.67
N GLN A 260 3.01 5.34 -1.70
CA GLN A 260 1.98 4.37 -2.07
C GLN A 260 2.55 2.97 -2.29
N LEU A 261 3.70 2.87 -2.96
CA LEU A 261 4.36 1.59 -3.24
C LEU A 261 4.68 0.82 -1.96
N LYS A 262 5.21 1.49 -0.93
CA LYS A 262 5.48 0.85 0.37
C LYS A 262 4.21 0.36 1.03
N ALA A 263 3.13 1.13 1.00
CA ALA A 263 1.86 0.72 1.57
C ALA A 263 1.30 -0.53 0.90
N LEU A 264 1.34 -0.59 -0.43
CA LEU A 264 0.88 -1.75 -1.20
C LEU A 264 1.70 -3.00 -0.88
N ILE A 265 3.02 -2.86 -0.74
CA ILE A 265 3.90 -3.96 -0.33
C ILE A 265 3.59 -4.38 1.12
N ASP A 266 3.39 -3.42 2.05
CA ASP A 266 3.02 -3.70 3.44
C ASP A 266 1.69 -4.48 3.53
N ILE A 267 0.68 -4.10 2.75
CA ILE A 267 -0.61 -4.79 2.70
C ILE A 267 -0.48 -6.18 2.09
N ARG A 268 0.24 -6.29 0.96
CA ARG A 268 0.37 -7.53 0.20
C ARG A 268 1.23 -8.59 0.89
N ASP A 269 2.35 -8.19 1.47
CA ASP A 269 3.38 -9.10 2.01
C ASP A 269 3.57 -8.97 3.54
N GLY A 270 2.83 -8.09 4.22
CA GLY A 270 2.98 -7.83 5.65
C GLY A 270 2.50 -9.01 6.51
N CYS A 271 3.42 -9.62 7.25
CA CYS A 271 3.16 -10.74 8.15
C CYS A 271 3.59 -10.45 9.61
N ASN A 272 3.71 -9.18 9.99
CA ASN A 272 4.13 -8.73 11.32
C ASN A 272 5.52 -9.25 11.75
N GLY A 273 6.42 -9.43 10.78
CA GLY A 273 7.77 -9.93 11.02
C GLY A 273 7.92 -11.45 11.03
N GLU A 274 6.84 -12.20 10.86
CA GLU A 274 6.82 -13.65 10.89
C GLU A 274 6.24 -14.22 9.60
N ILE A 275 6.93 -15.15 8.96
CA ILE A 275 6.51 -15.81 7.74
C ILE A 275 6.05 -17.22 8.09
N GLU A 276 4.84 -17.61 7.70
CA GLU A 276 4.37 -18.98 7.80
C GLU A 276 4.77 -19.76 6.53
N SER A 277 5.63 -20.74 6.69
CA SER A 277 6.09 -21.60 5.60
C SER A 277 5.83 -23.08 5.90
N TYR A 278 5.85 -23.91 4.86
CA TYR A 278 5.78 -25.36 5.05
C TYR A 278 7.07 -25.87 5.68
N ALA A 279 6.96 -26.57 6.82
CA ALA A 279 8.10 -27.19 7.48
C ALA A 279 8.73 -28.24 6.57
N LYS A 280 10.05 -28.20 6.38
CA LYS A 280 10.79 -29.15 5.55
C LYS A 280 11.74 -29.99 6.40
N ASN A 281 11.91 -31.26 6.03
CA ASN A 281 12.94 -32.14 6.54
C ASN A 281 14.31 -31.75 5.93
N ASP A 282 15.39 -32.27 6.48
CA ASP A 282 16.77 -32.04 5.98
C ASP A 282 16.98 -32.53 4.53
N ASP A 283 16.13 -33.45 4.03
CA ASP A 283 16.13 -33.97 2.66
C ASP A 283 15.28 -33.13 1.67
N GLY A 284 14.65 -32.04 2.16
CA GLY A 284 13.80 -31.14 1.37
C GLY A 284 12.34 -31.60 1.22
N THR A 285 11.97 -32.76 1.78
CA THR A 285 10.58 -33.20 1.83
C THR A 285 9.80 -32.42 2.90
N TYR A 286 8.48 -32.32 2.73
CA TYR A 286 7.64 -31.67 3.74
C TYR A 286 7.51 -32.55 5.01
N LYS A 287 7.56 -31.91 6.20
CA LYS A 287 7.23 -32.58 7.45
C LYS A 287 5.74 -32.82 7.53
N THR A 288 5.37 -34.03 7.99
CA THR A 288 3.96 -34.39 8.23
C THR A 288 3.74 -34.67 9.71
N ASP A 289 2.52 -34.39 10.18
CA ASP A 289 2.05 -34.79 11.50
C ASP A 289 1.69 -36.29 11.54
N ILE A 290 1.12 -36.76 12.67
CA ILE A 290 0.75 -38.14 12.90
C ILE A 290 -0.35 -38.57 11.90
N ASP A 291 -1.19 -37.63 11.45
CA ASP A 291 -2.33 -37.87 10.56
C ASP A 291 -1.96 -37.74 9.07
N GLY A 292 -0.67 -37.42 8.78
CA GLY A 292 -0.14 -37.29 7.41
C GLY A 292 -0.31 -35.91 6.80
N ASN A 293 -0.79 -34.91 7.57
CA ASN A 293 -0.92 -33.53 7.10
C ASN A 293 0.44 -32.82 7.11
N ILE A 294 0.68 -31.97 6.13
CA ILE A 294 1.91 -31.14 6.10
C ILE A 294 1.85 -30.11 7.23
N VAL A 295 2.93 -30.04 8.01
CA VAL A 295 3.06 -29.11 9.13
C VAL A 295 3.60 -27.78 8.62
N THR A 296 3.06 -26.67 9.14
CA THR A 296 3.60 -25.33 8.92
C THR A 296 4.51 -24.91 10.08
N GLU A 297 5.46 -24.04 9.80
CA GLU A 297 6.32 -23.41 10.80
C GLU A 297 6.38 -21.91 10.57
N THR A 298 6.45 -21.16 11.66
CA THR A 298 6.58 -19.70 11.61
C THR A 298 8.03 -19.32 11.78
N ASN A 299 8.60 -18.66 10.78
CA ASN A 299 9.99 -18.24 10.75
C ASN A 299 10.11 -16.73 10.74
N ALA A 300 10.85 -16.18 11.69
CA ALA A 300 11.32 -14.80 11.67
C ALA A 300 12.65 -14.73 10.90
N GLN A 301 12.62 -14.26 9.65
CA GLN A 301 13.83 -14.04 8.87
C GLN A 301 14.36 -12.62 9.13
N ALA A 302 15.53 -12.51 9.76
CA ALA A 302 16.14 -11.22 10.03
C ALA A 302 16.48 -10.48 8.72
N GLY A 303 15.88 -9.30 8.52
CA GLY A 303 16.14 -8.42 7.39
C GLY A 303 15.30 -8.64 6.14
N GLU A 304 14.47 -9.69 6.08
CA GLU A 304 13.61 -10.02 4.93
C GLU A 304 12.11 -10.07 5.28
N ASN A 305 11.73 -9.59 6.45
CA ASN A 305 10.36 -9.57 6.91
C ASN A 305 9.79 -8.14 6.93
N ILE A 306 8.49 -8.04 6.71
CA ILE A 306 7.75 -6.79 6.76
C ILE A 306 7.01 -6.72 8.10
N ASN A 307 7.47 -5.83 8.99
CA ASN A 307 6.85 -5.61 10.31
C ASN A 307 5.58 -4.74 10.16
N TYR A 308 4.58 -5.30 9.51
CA TYR A 308 3.25 -4.72 9.32
C TYR A 308 2.21 -5.84 9.31
N LYS A 309 1.03 -5.59 9.88
CA LYS A 309 -0.11 -6.53 9.84
C LYS A 309 -0.86 -6.34 8.52
N GLY A 310 -0.36 -6.96 7.45
CA GLY A 310 -0.99 -7.00 6.13
C GLY A 310 -1.96 -8.18 5.97
N VAL A 311 -2.36 -8.44 4.74
CA VAL A 311 -3.28 -9.57 4.43
C VAL A 311 -2.71 -10.91 4.89
N PRO A 312 -1.42 -11.25 4.66
CA PRO A 312 -0.86 -12.53 5.12
C PRO A 312 -0.96 -12.73 6.64
N TYR A 313 -0.80 -11.67 7.44
CA TYR A 313 -0.97 -11.76 8.89
C TYR A 313 -2.36 -12.28 9.27
N TYR A 314 -3.42 -11.70 8.69
CA TYR A 314 -4.79 -12.12 8.99
C TYR A 314 -5.11 -13.50 8.44
N GLN A 315 -4.54 -13.89 7.30
CA GLN A 315 -4.66 -15.25 6.76
C GLN A 315 -4.03 -16.28 7.72
N VAL A 316 -2.85 -16.02 8.26
CA VAL A 316 -2.18 -16.86 9.26
C VAL A 316 -3.01 -17.00 10.52
N GLN A 317 -3.61 -15.89 11.03
CA GLN A 317 -4.49 -15.95 12.20
C GLN A 317 -5.72 -16.83 11.95
N LEU A 318 -6.34 -16.76 10.77
CA LEU A 318 -7.47 -17.62 10.39
C LEU A 318 -7.04 -19.09 10.26
N ASN A 319 -5.88 -19.36 9.69
CA ASN A 319 -5.33 -20.72 9.59
C ASN A 319 -5.07 -21.31 10.97
N THR A 320 -4.46 -20.53 11.87
CA THR A 320 -4.22 -20.94 13.26
C THR A 320 -5.52 -21.31 13.96
N PHE A 321 -6.57 -20.50 13.74
CA PHE A 321 -7.89 -20.84 14.28
C PHE A 321 -8.39 -22.17 13.76
N ILE A 322 -8.43 -22.36 12.45
CA ILE A 322 -8.95 -23.55 11.80
C ILE A 322 -8.16 -24.81 12.20
N GLN A 323 -6.83 -24.73 12.18
CA GLN A 323 -5.97 -25.86 12.56
C GLN A 323 -6.20 -26.28 14.00
N THR A 324 -6.18 -25.32 14.94
CA THR A 324 -6.37 -25.60 16.37
C THR A 324 -7.76 -26.15 16.64
N PHE A 325 -8.79 -25.54 16.06
CA PHE A 325 -10.18 -25.95 16.27
C PHE A 325 -10.47 -27.34 15.65
N ALA A 326 -10.09 -27.52 14.38
CA ALA A 326 -10.29 -28.78 13.68
C ALA A 326 -9.53 -29.94 14.34
N GLN A 327 -8.26 -29.71 14.74
CA GLN A 327 -7.48 -30.72 15.46
C GLN A 327 -8.13 -31.11 16.79
N ALA A 328 -8.62 -30.14 17.56
CA ALA A 328 -9.30 -30.39 18.83
C ALA A 328 -10.59 -31.21 18.63
N VAL A 329 -11.38 -30.92 17.58
CA VAL A 329 -12.62 -31.64 17.28
C VAL A 329 -12.33 -33.03 16.71
N ASN A 330 -11.41 -33.13 15.74
CA ASN A 330 -11.04 -34.41 15.10
C ASN A 330 -10.47 -35.40 16.11
N SER A 331 -9.57 -34.97 17.00
CA SER A 331 -8.97 -35.84 18.01
C SER A 331 -10.02 -36.45 18.94
N ILE A 332 -11.13 -35.74 19.22
CA ILE A 332 -12.24 -36.28 19.99
C ILE A 332 -13.00 -37.33 19.18
N PHE A 333 -13.40 -37.06 17.94
CA PHE A 333 -14.13 -38.01 17.11
C PHE A 333 -13.29 -39.23 16.80
N GLU A 334 -12.02 -39.14 16.47
CA GLU A 334 -11.11 -40.25 16.17
C GLU A 334 -10.83 -41.12 17.38
N SER A 335 -10.97 -40.62 18.60
CA SER A 335 -10.84 -41.40 19.82
C SER A 335 -12.03 -42.36 20.04
N GLY A 336 -13.14 -42.15 19.35
CA GLY A 336 -14.40 -42.80 19.61
C GLY A 336 -14.79 -43.96 18.64
N TYR A 337 -16.01 -44.44 18.85
CA TYR A 337 -16.60 -45.52 18.09
C TYR A 337 -18.00 -45.19 17.60
N VAL A 338 -18.35 -45.77 16.44
CA VAL A 338 -19.61 -45.52 15.73
C VAL A 338 -20.67 -46.60 16.09
N SER A 339 -20.24 -47.82 16.27
CA SER A 339 -21.11 -48.99 16.44
C SER A 339 -20.73 -49.80 17.68
N ASP A 340 -21.65 -50.65 18.19
CA ASP A 340 -21.40 -51.63 19.23
C ASP A 340 -20.81 -52.95 18.71
N ALA A 341 -20.50 -53.03 17.40
CA ALA A 341 -19.83 -54.16 16.79
C ALA A 341 -18.38 -54.30 17.28
N ASP A 342 -17.73 -55.40 16.95
CA ASP A 342 -16.43 -55.82 17.44
C ASP A 342 -15.35 -54.73 17.35
N THR A 343 -14.66 -54.46 18.45
CA THR A 343 -13.59 -53.43 18.62
C THR A 343 -12.40 -53.60 17.67
N THR A 344 -12.28 -54.78 17.07
CA THR A 344 -11.18 -55.13 16.13
C THR A 344 -11.41 -54.65 14.72
N ASP A 345 -12.62 -54.18 14.36
CA ASP A 345 -12.90 -53.67 13.03
C ASP A 345 -12.60 -52.17 12.95
N ALA A 346 -11.58 -51.80 12.19
CA ALA A 346 -11.21 -50.42 11.93
C ALA A 346 -12.35 -49.57 11.34
N LYS A 347 -13.37 -50.18 10.76
CA LYS A 347 -14.56 -49.53 10.22
C LYS A 347 -15.50 -48.95 11.29
N ASN A 348 -15.38 -49.44 12.52
CA ASN A 348 -16.18 -48.93 13.64
C ASN A 348 -15.52 -47.75 14.40
N LYS A 349 -14.32 -47.43 14.05
CA LYS A 349 -13.62 -46.28 14.65
C LYS A 349 -14.15 -44.96 14.08
N GLY A 350 -14.21 -43.93 14.92
CA GLY A 350 -14.59 -42.58 14.50
C GLY A 350 -13.63 -42.03 13.45
N ILE A 351 -14.14 -41.21 12.59
CA ILE A 351 -13.38 -40.52 11.52
C ILE A 351 -13.39 -39.02 11.75
N PRO A 352 -12.37 -38.31 11.27
CA PRO A 352 -12.29 -36.88 11.44
C PRO A 352 -13.47 -36.14 10.79
N LEU A 353 -13.97 -35.09 11.45
CA LEU A 353 -15.03 -34.23 10.91
C LEU A 353 -14.49 -33.28 9.87
N PHE A 354 -13.37 -32.64 10.17
CA PHE A 354 -12.74 -31.63 9.32
C PHE A 354 -11.54 -32.22 8.58
N VAL A 355 -11.52 -32.06 7.27
CA VAL A 355 -10.48 -32.63 6.37
C VAL A 355 -10.05 -31.57 5.37
N VAL A 356 -8.97 -31.82 4.66
CA VAL A 356 -8.49 -30.99 3.55
C VAL A 356 -9.22 -31.38 2.26
N GLN A 357 -9.83 -30.41 1.60
CA GLN A 357 -10.66 -30.62 0.42
C GLN A 357 -9.86 -30.97 -0.84
N ASP A 358 -8.71 -30.33 -1.04
CA ASP A 358 -7.94 -30.38 -2.28
C ASP A 358 -6.82 -31.43 -2.30
N GLY A 359 -6.68 -32.19 -1.21
CA GLY A 359 -5.59 -33.15 -1.06
C GLY A 359 -4.20 -32.53 -0.92
N SER A 360 -4.11 -31.19 -0.66
CA SER A 360 -2.87 -30.48 -0.46
C SER A 360 -2.10 -30.94 0.79
N GLY A 361 -2.78 -31.65 1.69
CA GLY A 361 -2.24 -32.12 2.96
C GLY A 361 -2.10 -31.02 4.03
N VAL A 362 -2.52 -29.79 3.75
CA VAL A 362 -2.47 -28.67 4.70
C VAL A 362 -3.86 -28.15 5.00
N LEU A 363 -4.21 -28.15 6.28
CA LEU A 363 -5.48 -27.61 6.75
C LEU A 363 -5.36 -26.10 6.91
N THR A 364 -5.97 -25.35 6.01
CA THR A 364 -6.00 -23.88 6.02
C THR A 364 -7.45 -23.38 5.95
N ALA A 365 -7.66 -22.10 6.16
CA ALA A 365 -8.98 -21.50 6.01
C ALA A 365 -9.54 -21.60 4.57
N THR A 366 -8.67 -21.75 3.56
CA THR A 366 -9.09 -21.97 2.16
C THR A 366 -9.40 -23.42 1.81
N THR A 367 -8.78 -24.41 2.50
CA THR A 367 -8.82 -25.83 2.13
C THR A 367 -9.67 -26.67 3.06
N VAL A 368 -10.08 -26.15 4.21
CA VAL A 368 -10.89 -26.87 5.18
C VAL A 368 -12.25 -27.24 4.61
N SER A 369 -12.65 -28.49 4.82
CA SER A 369 -13.95 -29.03 4.41
C SER A 369 -14.43 -30.08 5.41
N VAL A 370 -15.71 -30.42 5.36
CA VAL A 370 -16.25 -31.54 6.10
C VAL A 370 -15.96 -32.84 5.35
N ASN A 371 -15.65 -33.91 6.10
CA ASN A 371 -15.37 -35.21 5.55
C ASN A 371 -16.54 -35.72 4.69
N LEU A 372 -16.28 -36.09 3.44
CA LEU A 372 -17.28 -36.52 2.49
C LEU A 372 -18.00 -37.81 2.98
N ALA A 373 -17.28 -38.70 3.66
CA ALA A 373 -17.87 -39.94 4.21
C ALA A 373 -18.95 -39.68 5.27
N LEU A 374 -18.86 -38.53 6.00
CA LEU A 374 -19.90 -38.11 6.95
C LEU A 374 -21.07 -37.37 6.28
N LEU A 375 -20.81 -36.71 5.16
CA LEU A 375 -21.87 -36.08 4.36
C LEU A 375 -22.73 -37.13 3.62
N GLU A 376 -22.11 -38.25 3.23
CA GLU A 376 -22.83 -39.38 2.60
C GLU A 376 -23.59 -40.24 3.63
N ASP A 377 -23.03 -40.41 4.81
CA ASP A 377 -23.59 -41.28 5.86
C ASP A 377 -23.28 -40.68 7.25
N ALA A 378 -24.25 -39.99 7.82
CA ALA A 378 -24.13 -39.34 9.11
C ALA A 378 -24.01 -40.34 10.28
N ASP A 379 -24.39 -41.58 10.07
CA ASP A 379 -24.28 -42.58 11.13
C ASP A 379 -22.83 -43.01 11.38
N LYS A 380 -21.87 -42.64 10.51
CA LYS A 380 -20.44 -42.77 10.75
C LYS A 380 -19.89 -41.76 11.78
N LEU A 381 -20.69 -40.80 12.23
CA LEU A 381 -20.27 -39.87 13.27
C LEU A 381 -20.19 -40.58 14.62
N ALA A 382 -19.01 -40.63 15.22
CA ALA A 382 -18.78 -41.25 16.52
C ALA A 382 -19.41 -40.40 17.63
N THR A 383 -20.15 -41.01 18.56
CA THR A 383 -20.79 -40.32 19.70
C THR A 383 -20.28 -40.80 21.04
N LYS A 384 -19.64 -41.95 21.09
CA LYS A 384 -19.24 -42.68 22.32
C LYS A 384 -17.76 -43.07 22.32
N SER A 385 -17.13 -43.07 23.51
CA SER A 385 -15.71 -43.40 23.67
C SER A 385 -15.44 -44.91 23.81
N ASN A 386 -16.43 -45.72 24.20
CA ASN A 386 -16.26 -47.16 24.37
C ASN A 386 -17.28 -47.94 23.57
N VAL A 387 -16.85 -49.09 23.03
CA VAL A 387 -17.75 -50.10 22.46
C VAL A 387 -18.54 -50.74 23.57
N GLY A 388 -19.83 -50.86 23.42
CA GLY A 388 -20.73 -51.46 24.40
C GLY A 388 -21.49 -50.48 25.29
N ASP A 389 -21.22 -49.19 25.18
CA ASP A 389 -21.91 -48.14 25.96
C ASP A 389 -23.33 -47.85 25.42
N GLY A 390 -23.77 -48.52 24.36
CA GLY A 390 -25.08 -48.30 23.73
C GLY A 390 -25.17 -47.06 22.84
N GLU A 391 -26.23 -47.01 22.01
CA GLU A 391 -26.40 -45.93 21.00
C GLU A 391 -26.79 -44.57 21.61
N SER A 392 -27.24 -44.55 22.88
CA SER A 392 -27.64 -43.34 23.59
C SER A 392 -26.48 -42.62 24.31
N GLN A 393 -25.27 -43.16 24.22
CA GLN A 393 -24.09 -42.55 24.84
C GLN A 393 -23.57 -41.35 24.03
N CYS A 394 -23.23 -40.24 24.69
CA CYS A 394 -22.85 -38.97 24.05
C CYS A 394 -21.63 -38.31 24.68
N ASP A 395 -20.80 -39.07 25.37
CA ASP A 395 -19.64 -38.54 26.11
C ASP A 395 -18.63 -37.82 25.21
N LEU A 396 -18.47 -38.19 23.93
CA LEU A 396 -17.66 -37.48 22.97
C LEU A 396 -18.31 -36.11 22.60
N ILE A 397 -19.62 -36.11 22.42
CA ILE A 397 -20.36 -34.88 22.09
C ILE A 397 -20.33 -33.89 23.24
N GLU A 398 -20.37 -34.40 24.49
CA GLU A 398 -20.16 -33.56 25.69
C GLU A 398 -18.75 -32.96 25.75
N GLN A 399 -17.73 -33.74 25.35
CA GLN A 399 -16.35 -33.21 25.25
C GLN A 399 -16.23 -32.12 24.19
N ILE A 400 -16.87 -32.26 23.02
CA ILE A 400 -16.90 -31.25 21.96
C ILE A 400 -17.64 -30.00 22.48
N ASN A 401 -18.78 -30.17 23.15
CA ASN A 401 -19.51 -29.07 23.74
C ASN A 401 -18.66 -28.29 24.76
N ALA A 402 -17.83 -28.99 25.54
CA ALA A 402 -16.92 -28.37 26.47
C ALA A 402 -15.83 -27.49 25.78
N LEU A 403 -15.48 -27.77 24.50
CA LEU A 403 -14.52 -26.95 23.74
C LEU A 403 -14.98 -25.50 23.58
N GLN A 404 -16.29 -25.25 23.53
CA GLN A 404 -16.83 -23.88 23.46
C GLN A 404 -16.28 -22.97 24.56
N LYS A 405 -16.08 -23.51 25.77
CA LYS A 405 -15.62 -22.79 26.96
C LYS A 405 -14.16 -23.05 27.29
N LYS A 406 -13.55 -24.03 26.63
CA LYS A 406 -12.16 -24.42 26.87
C LYS A 406 -11.20 -23.42 26.22
N LYS A 407 -10.17 -23.05 26.93
CA LYS A 407 -9.09 -22.19 26.41
C LYS A 407 -8.10 -23.09 25.61
N ILE A 408 -8.38 -23.28 24.34
CA ILE A 408 -7.54 -24.06 23.42
C ILE A 408 -6.63 -23.18 22.57
N PHE A 409 -6.90 -21.88 22.54
CA PHE A 409 -6.09 -20.87 21.85
C PHE A 409 -5.23 -20.14 22.87
N ASP A 410 -4.14 -19.52 22.43
CA ASP A 410 -3.30 -18.70 23.29
C ASP A 410 -4.11 -17.60 23.98
N GLY A 411 -4.32 -17.84 25.27
CA GLY A 411 -5.00 -16.90 26.16
C GLY A 411 -6.53 -16.94 26.17
N GLY A 412 -7.25 -17.70 25.28
CA GLY A 412 -8.70 -17.59 25.19
C GLY A 412 -9.47 -18.76 24.63
N THR A 413 -10.79 -18.58 24.56
CA THR A 413 -11.72 -19.45 23.84
C THR A 413 -11.70 -19.12 22.34
N GLY A 414 -12.29 -19.99 21.48
CA GLY A 414 -12.37 -19.74 20.05
C GLY A 414 -13.09 -18.42 19.71
N ALA A 415 -14.17 -18.10 20.39
CA ALA A 415 -14.87 -16.82 20.20
C ALA A 415 -13.98 -15.62 20.55
N TYR A 416 -13.28 -15.68 21.68
CA TYR A 416 -12.35 -14.61 22.09
C TYR A 416 -11.22 -14.40 21.09
N PHE A 417 -10.65 -15.50 20.55
CA PHE A 417 -9.58 -15.42 19.56
C PHE A 417 -10.04 -14.70 18.27
N LEU A 418 -11.24 -15.00 17.77
CA LEU A 418 -11.80 -14.33 16.60
C LEU A 418 -12.14 -12.86 16.85
N GLU A 419 -12.71 -12.54 18.03
CA GLU A 419 -12.92 -11.15 18.45
C GLU A 419 -11.59 -10.37 18.53
N SER A 420 -10.51 -11.02 18.92
CA SER A 420 -9.18 -10.38 18.95
C SER A 420 -8.67 -10.02 17.56
N ILE A 421 -8.90 -10.87 16.54
CA ILE A 421 -8.54 -10.57 15.14
C ILE A 421 -9.31 -9.34 14.65
N VAL A 422 -10.62 -9.29 14.90
CA VAL A 422 -11.45 -8.15 14.49
C VAL A 422 -11.02 -6.85 15.21
N SER A 423 -10.72 -6.97 16.52
CA SER A 423 -10.22 -5.82 17.28
C SER A 423 -8.89 -5.30 16.74
N ASP A 424 -7.97 -6.20 16.37
CA ASP A 424 -6.68 -5.85 15.80
C ASP A 424 -6.83 -5.09 14.47
N VAL A 425 -7.66 -5.59 13.55
CA VAL A 425 -7.87 -4.91 12.27
C VAL A 425 -8.55 -3.56 12.44
N SER A 426 -9.52 -3.45 13.36
CA SER A 426 -10.21 -2.19 13.62
C SER A 426 -9.27 -1.13 14.21
N ILE A 427 -8.33 -1.53 15.06
CA ILE A 427 -7.28 -0.64 15.59
C ILE A 427 -6.37 -0.17 14.44
N ASP A 428 -5.92 -1.07 13.57
CA ASP A 428 -5.00 -0.73 12.49
C ASP A 428 -5.69 0.11 11.40
N SER A 429 -6.96 -0.15 11.09
CA SER A 429 -7.79 0.68 10.20
C SER A 429 -8.00 2.08 10.79
N SER A 430 -8.37 2.18 12.06
CA SER A 430 -8.53 3.47 12.77
C SER A 430 -7.24 4.28 12.80
N LYS A 431 -6.09 3.62 13.01
CA LYS A 431 -4.77 4.21 12.91
C LYS A 431 -4.50 4.77 11.51
N ALA A 432 -4.72 3.95 10.47
CA ALA A 432 -4.50 4.36 9.07
C ALA A 432 -5.34 5.59 8.73
N LYS A 433 -6.61 5.61 9.10
CA LYS A 433 -7.55 6.73 8.93
C LYS A 433 -7.09 8.00 9.65
N THR A 434 -6.64 7.86 10.89
CA THR A 434 -6.16 9.00 11.71
C THR A 434 -4.90 9.61 11.09
N PHE A 435 -3.92 8.78 10.71
CA PHE A 435 -2.70 9.25 10.07
C PHE A 435 -2.96 9.87 8.70
N LEU A 436 -3.86 9.28 7.90
CA LEU A 436 -4.29 9.86 6.62
C LEU A 436 -4.83 11.28 6.81
N SER A 437 -5.73 11.48 7.77
CA SER A 437 -6.28 12.79 8.10
C SER A 437 -5.19 13.79 8.51
N ASN A 438 -4.27 13.36 9.37
CA ASN A 438 -3.16 14.19 9.85
C ASN A 438 -2.22 14.60 8.71
N TYR A 439 -1.80 13.66 7.86
CA TYR A 439 -0.92 13.97 6.72
C TYR A 439 -1.62 14.79 5.64
N ASN A 440 -2.93 14.63 5.45
CA ASN A 440 -3.71 15.48 4.55
C ASN A 440 -3.78 16.92 5.05
N ASN A 441 -4.03 17.13 6.33
CA ASN A 441 -4.02 18.45 6.95
C ASN A 441 -2.63 19.11 6.88
N MET A 442 -1.58 18.33 7.14
CA MET A 442 -0.19 18.77 7.03
C MET A 442 0.17 19.12 5.58
N LYS A 443 -0.25 18.30 4.60
CA LYS A 443 -0.07 18.57 3.16
C LYS A 443 -0.68 19.90 2.78
N THR A 444 -1.93 20.16 3.19
CA THR A 444 -2.61 21.43 2.93
C THR A 444 -1.88 22.62 3.57
N THR A 445 -1.42 22.45 4.81
CA THR A 445 -0.67 23.51 5.52
C THR A 445 0.66 23.82 4.83
N ILE A 446 1.44 22.78 4.48
CA ILE A 446 2.73 22.95 3.79
C ILE A 446 2.51 23.55 2.40
N GLN A 447 1.46 23.12 1.67
CA GLN A 447 1.10 23.68 0.37
C GLN A 447 0.78 25.20 0.48
N ASN A 448 0.03 25.60 1.49
CA ASN A 448 -0.28 27.01 1.73
C ASN A 448 1.00 27.81 2.08
N GLN A 449 1.91 27.25 2.88
CA GLN A 449 3.20 27.87 3.17
C GLN A 449 4.06 27.98 1.90
N ARG A 450 4.09 26.94 1.08
CA ARG A 450 4.79 26.92 -0.22
C ARG A 450 4.25 28.01 -1.15
N LEU A 451 2.92 28.11 -1.27
CA LEU A 451 2.27 29.13 -2.09
C LEU A 451 2.52 30.57 -1.57
N SER A 452 2.60 30.77 -0.27
CA SER A 452 2.90 32.11 0.29
C SER A 452 4.32 32.62 -0.04
N VAL A 453 5.27 31.70 -0.30
CA VAL A 453 6.65 32.04 -0.66
C VAL A 453 6.87 32.06 -2.16
N MET A 454 6.30 31.08 -2.89
CA MET A 454 6.58 30.84 -4.30
C MET A 454 5.39 31.13 -5.23
N GLY A 455 4.19 31.31 -4.66
CA GLY A 455 2.97 31.52 -5.45
C GLY A 455 2.90 32.91 -6.06
N VAL A 456 2.12 33.03 -7.12
CA VAL A 456 1.80 34.30 -7.77
C VAL A 456 0.54 34.88 -7.13
N ASP A 457 0.65 36.11 -6.59
CA ASP A 457 -0.51 36.88 -6.14
C ASP A 457 -1.09 37.64 -7.35
N THR A 458 -2.29 37.30 -7.76
CA THR A 458 -2.96 37.89 -8.93
C THR A 458 -3.24 39.38 -8.75
N ASP A 459 -3.45 39.83 -7.52
CA ASP A 459 -3.71 41.26 -7.24
C ASP A 459 -2.40 42.07 -7.31
N GLU A 460 -1.28 41.50 -6.84
CA GLU A 460 0.06 42.12 -6.99
C GLU A 460 0.43 42.21 -8.46
N GLU A 461 0.27 41.17 -9.25
CA GLU A 461 0.54 41.18 -10.69
C GLU A 461 -0.34 42.19 -11.45
N ALA A 462 -1.62 42.31 -11.08
CA ALA A 462 -2.52 43.30 -11.67
C ALA A 462 -2.07 44.73 -11.34
N MET A 463 -1.61 44.97 -10.11
CA MET A 463 -1.05 46.30 -9.74
C MET A 463 0.25 46.59 -10.49
N ASP A 464 1.12 45.63 -10.66
CA ASP A 464 2.36 45.81 -11.39
C ASP A 464 2.10 46.03 -12.88
N LEU A 465 1.15 45.30 -13.47
CA LEU A 465 0.67 45.55 -14.84
C LEU A 465 0.20 47.01 -15.02
N MET A 466 -0.60 47.54 -14.08
CA MET A 466 -1.04 48.93 -14.13
C MET A 466 0.12 49.91 -13.99
N LYS A 467 1.09 49.68 -13.12
CA LYS A 467 2.31 50.51 -12.99
C LYS A 467 3.12 50.53 -14.28
N PHE A 468 3.37 49.37 -14.87
CA PHE A 468 4.10 49.28 -16.14
C PHE A 468 3.33 49.92 -17.30
N GLN A 469 2.02 49.79 -17.34
CA GLN A 469 1.17 50.46 -18.34
C GLN A 469 1.23 51.99 -18.17
N GLN A 470 1.20 52.53 -16.95
CA GLN A 470 1.36 53.94 -16.67
C GLN A 470 2.76 54.45 -17.05
N ALA A 471 3.81 53.69 -16.72
CA ALA A 471 5.20 54.03 -17.08
C ALA A 471 5.38 54.02 -18.60
N TYR A 472 4.80 53.08 -19.33
CA TYR A 472 4.80 53.04 -20.80
C TYR A 472 4.12 54.27 -21.40
N ASN A 473 2.93 54.63 -20.89
CA ASN A 473 2.18 55.79 -21.35
C ASN A 473 2.96 57.12 -21.10
N LEU A 474 3.63 57.25 -19.94
CA LEU A 474 4.46 58.41 -19.63
C LEU A 474 5.69 58.49 -20.55
N ASN A 475 6.37 57.36 -20.80
CA ASN A 475 7.51 57.30 -21.72
C ASN A 475 7.08 57.64 -23.16
N SER A 476 5.97 57.12 -23.62
CA SER A 476 5.39 57.44 -24.92
C SER A 476 5.09 58.91 -25.07
N LYS A 477 4.53 59.56 -24.01
CA LYS A 477 4.23 60.97 -23.98
C LYS A 477 5.54 61.80 -23.99
N MET A 478 6.58 61.38 -23.25
CA MET A 478 7.90 62.01 -23.29
C MET A 478 8.52 61.97 -24.69
N MET A 479 8.44 60.81 -25.35
CA MET A 479 8.90 60.68 -26.75
C MET A 479 8.15 61.61 -27.71
N SER A 480 6.84 61.75 -27.55
CA SER A 480 6.05 62.70 -28.36
C SER A 480 6.51 64.14 -28.13
N VAL A 481 6.73 64.58 -26.86
CA VAL A 481 7.24 65.89 -26.54
C VAL A 481 8.64 66.09 -27.10
N MET A 482 9.53 65.13 -27.00
CA MET A 482 10.87 65.19 -27.60
C MET A 482 10.81 65.33 -29.11
N ASN A 483 9.92 64.60 -29.80
CA ASN A 483 9.73 64.77 -31.24
C ASN A 483 9.20 66.14 -31.60
N GLU A 484 8.28 66.73 -30.83
CA GLU A 484 7.83 68.10 -31.06
C GLU A 484 8.97 69.14 -30.86
N ILE A 485 9.84 68.92 -29.85
CA ILE A 485 11.04 69.77 -29.64
C ILE A 485 12.00 69.63 -30.83
N TYR A 486 12.28 68.41 -31.30
CA TYR A 486 13.13 68.21 -32.47
C TYR A 486 12.51 68.83 -33.72
N ASP A 487 11.21 68.69 -33.95
CA ASP A 487 10.55 69.28 -35.12
C ASP A 487 10.63 70.79 -35.08
N LYS A 488 10.44 71.43 -33.94
CA LYS A 488 10.66 72.91 -33.74
C LYS A 488 12.07 73.29 -33.97
N LEU A 489 13.03 72.57 -33.45
CA LEU A 489 14.46 72.86 -33.60
C LEU A 489 14.96 72.76 -35.05
N ILE A 490 14.49 71.75 -35.76
CA ILE A 490 14.93 71.44 -37.12
C ILE A 490 14.19 72.26 -38.17
N ASN A 491 12.89 72.45 -38.03
CA ASN A 491 12.04 73.04 -39.06
C ASN A 491 11.63 74.48 -38.80
N GLN A 492 11.75 74.97 -37.53
CA GLN A 492 11.31 76.34 -37.14
C GLN A 492 12.39 77.28 -36.60
N THR A 493 13.60 76.77 -36.26
CA THR A 493 14.72 77.65 -35.80
C THR A 493 15.88 77.74 -36.79
N GLY A 494 15.79 77.10 -37.94
CA GLY A 494 16.80 77.12 -38.99
C GLY A 494 16.47 78.16 -40.06
N LEU A 495 16.43 79.42 -39.68
CA LEU A 495 16.53 80.58 -40.61
C LEU A 495 17.70 81.39 -40.30
#